data_3acb40fafdc5680d4bc6d55ac4b22fa8
#
_entry.id   3acb40fafdc5680d4bc6d55ac4b22fa8
#
_cell.length_a   1.000
_cell.length_b   1.000
_cell.length_c   1.000
_cell.angle_alpha   90.00
_cell.angle_beta   90.00
_cell.angle_gamma   90.00
#
_symmetry.space_group_name_H-M   'P 1'
#
loop_
_entity.id
_entity.type
_entity.pdbx_description
1 polymer ?
#
loop_
_entity_poly.entity_id
_entity_poly.type
_entity_poly.pdbx_seq_one_letter_code
_entity_poly.pdbx_strand_id
1 'polypeptide(L)'
;MGNGTRLGRVRGLGSSHHGSHHWLQQRLTALGNVLLVTWLLVSLLRLPLDDHAAVHRWASNPTVALALILLVISVFWHFRLGLQVLIEDYVHGEAMRLLAIVALNFYAIGGAAYGIFAIVRIALVPVAGVPGGM
;
A
#
# COMPACT_ATOMS: atom_id res chain seq x y z
N MET A 1 17.36 12.35 31.16
CA MET A 1 17.75 12.20 32.58
C MET A 1 18.15 10.76 32.80
N GLY A 2 19.42 10.51 33.04
CA GLY A 2 20.00 9.20 32.98
C GLY A 2 19.58 8.29 34.11
N ASN A 3 19.25 7.08 33.80
CA ASN A 3 19.03 5.96 34.69
C ASN A 3 20.37 5.52 35.30
N GLY A 4 20.96 6.34 36.18
CA GLY A 4 22.28 6.10 36.75
C GLY A 4 22.43 4.83 37.61
N THR A 5 21.34 4.09 37.88
CA THR A 5 21.37 2.86 38.68
C THR A 5 21.41 1.62 37.79
N ARG A 6 22.18 0.59 38.21
CA ARG A 6 22.23 -0.71 37.52
C ARG A 6 20.82 -1.32 37.37
N LEU A 7 19.94 -1.12 38.36
CA LEU A 7 18.56 -1.58 38.35
C LEU A 7 17.71 -0.88 37.28
N GLY A 8 17.92 0.41 37.06
CA GLY A 8 17.22 1.16 36.00
C GLY A 8 17.60 0.71 34.58
N ARG A 9 18.85 0.22 34.38
CA ARG A 9 19.32 -0.37 33.12
C ARG A 9 18.72 -1.75 32.85
N VAL A 10 18.60 -2.57 33.89
CA VAL A 10 18.05 -3.94 33.77
C VAL A 10 16.52 -3.93 33.56
N ARG A 11 15.81 -2.96 34.09
CA ARG A 11 14.36 -2.82 33.90
C ARG A 11 13.96 -2.32 32.53
N GLY A 12 14.93 -1.95 31.68
CA GLY A 12 14.68 -1.70 30.26
C GLY A 12 13.58 -0.68 29.97
N LEU A 13 13.35 0.30 30.87
CA LEU A 13 12.34 1.35 30.73
C LEU A 13 12.75 2.39 29.66
N GLY A 14 13.44 1.94 28.61
CA GLY A 14 13.63 2.71 27.41
C GLY A 14 12.32 2.73 26.62
N SER A 15 11.82 3.92 26.30
CA SER A 15 10.64 4.02 25.44
C SER A 15 10.98 3.46 24.04
N SER A 16 10.15 2.54 23.54
CA SER A 16 10.22 2.09 22.16
C SER A 16 9.67 3.18 21.23
N HIS A 17 10.43 4.25 21.04
CA HIS A 17 9.99 5.44 20.29
C HIS A 17 9.53 5.13 18.85
N HIS A 18 9.89 3.98 18.29
CA HIS A 18 9.56 3.59 16.92
C HIS A 18 8.47 2.50 16.81
N GLY A 19 8.24 1.69 17.83
CA GLY A 19 7.29 0.57 17.78
C GLY A 19 5.83 1.00 17.65
N SER A 20 5.44 2.07 18.34
CA SER A 20 4.06 2.59 18.29
C SER A 20 3.71 3.17 16.92
N HIS A 21 4.67 3.83 16.24
CA HIS A 21 4.46 4.41 14.93
C HIS A 21 4.27 3.34 13.85
N HIS A 22 5.10 2.29 13.85
CA HIS A 22 4.97 1.17 12.93
C HIS A 22 3.63 0.43 13.13
N TRP A 23 3.24 0.19 14.38
CA TRP A 23 1.96 -0.43 14.71
C TRP A 23 0.76 0.42 14.24
N LEU A 24 0.81 1.74 14.43
CA LEU A 24 -0.25 2.64 13.99
C LEU A 24 -0.38 2.66 12.46
N GLN A 25 0.74 2.75 11.74
CA GLN A 25 0.74 2.71 10.27
C GLN A 25 0.14 1.40 9.74
N GLN A 26 0.48 0.25 10.35
CA GLN A 26 -0.07 -1.04 9.99
C GLN A 26 -1.60 -1.06 10.16
N ARG A 27 -2.12 -0.49 11.24
CA ARG A 27 -3.56 -0.42 11.51
C ARG A 27 -4.29 0.53 10.57
N LEU A 28 -3.74 1.71 10.34
CA LEU A 28 -4.34 2.70 9.44
C LEU A 28 -4.40 2.20 7.99
N THR A 29 -3.32 1.59 7.50
CA THR A 29 -3.31 1.01 6.15
C THR A 29 -4.25 -0.20 6.04
N ALA A 30 -4.39 -1.02 7.07
CA ALA A 30 -5.34 -2.12 7.08
C ALA A 30 -6.79 -1.60 6.99
N LEU A 31 -7.14 -0.57 7.76
CA LEU A 31 -8.46 0.06 7.72
C LEU A 31 -8.74 0.69 6.34
N GLY A 32 -7.76 1.42 5.79
CA GLY A 32 -7.84 1.98 4.45
C GLY A 32 -8.06 0.91 3.38
N ASN A 33 -7.34 -0.20 3.47
CA ASN A 33 -7.50 -1.33 2.55
C ASN A 33 -8.90 -1.94 2.64
N VAL A 34 -9.45 -2.17 3.84
CA VAL A 34 -10.80 -2.71 4.01
C VAL A 34 -11.84 -1.82 3.33
N LEU A 35 -11.77 -0.51 3.53
CA LEU A 35 -12.70 0.44 2.93
C LEU A 35 -12.56 0.49 1.41
N LEU A 36 -11.33 0.64 0.90
CA LEU A 36 -11.08 0.79 -0.53
C LEU A 36 -11.31 -0.52 -1.31
N VAL A 37 -10.95 -1.68 -0.74
CA VAL A 37 -11.23 -2.99 -1.36
C VAL A 37 -12.73 -3.27 -1.39
N THR A 38 -13.44 -2.98 -0.29
CA THR A 38 -14.91 -3.13 -0.26
C THR A 38 -15.58 -2.24 -1.29
N TRP A 39 -15.15 -0.98 -1.39
CA TRP A 39 -15.63 -0.07 -2.43
C TRP A 39 -15.34 -0.60 -3.84
N LEU A 40 -14.12 -1.10 -4.09
CA LEU A 40 -13.74 -1.69 -5.37
C LEU A 40 -14.62 -2.89 -5.73
N LEU A 41 -14.80 -3.83 -4.80
CA LEU A 41 -15.63 -5.01 -5.02
C LEU A 41 -17.07 -4.64 -5.33
N VAL A 42 -17.68 -3.74 -4.56
CA VAL A 42 -19.04 -3.26 -4.82
C VAL A 42 -19.14 -2.55 -6.17
N SER A 43 -18.12 -1.77 -6.56
CA SER A 43 -18.07 -1.10 -7.85
C SER A 43 -17.99 -2.10 -9.01
N LEU A 44 -17.14 -3.12 -8.89
CA LEU A 44 -16.99 -4.17 -9.92
C LEU A 44 -18.26 -5.03 -10.06
N LEU A 45 -18.96 -5.32 -8.98
CA LEU A 45 -20.23 -6.06 -9.03
C LEU A 45 -21.34 -5.31 -9.77
N ARG A 46 -21.26 -4.00 -9.85
CA ARG A 46 -22.23 -3.13 -10.55
C ARG A 46 -21.82 -2.79 -11.97
N LEU A 47 -20.59 -3.09 -12.34
CA LEU A 47 -20.01 -2.74 -13.63
C LEU A 47 -20.23 -3.89 -14.62
N PRO A 48 -20.70 -3.62 -15.87
CA PRO A 48 -20.74 -4.64 -16.92
C PRO A 48 -19.30 -4.94 -17.38
N LEU A 49 -18.70 -5.98 -16.78
CA LEU A 49 -17.29 -6.33 -17.01
C LEU A 49 -17.03 -6.91 -18.41
N ASP A 50 -18.05 -7.29 -19.11
CA ASP A 50 -18.07 -7.74 -20.52
C ASP A 50 -17.99 -6.55 -21.51
N ASP A 51 -18.36 -5.33 -21.09
CA ASP A 51 -18.22 -4.10 -21.89
C ASP A 51 -16.91 -3.38 -21.57
N HIS A 52 -15.90 -3.56 -22.41
CA HIS A 52 -14.61 -2.89 -22.28
C HIS A 52 -14.74 -1.35 -22.24
N ALA A 53 -15.67 -0.77 -23.02
CA ALA A 53 -15.86 0.67 -23.04
C ALA A 53 -16.46 1.19 -21.72
N ALA A 54 -17.36 0.43 -21.10
CA ALA A 54 -17.92 0.77 -19.79
C ALA A 54 -16.84 0.71 -18.71
N VAL A 55 -16.02 -0.35 -18.69
CA VAL A 55 -14.91 -0.49 -17.75
C VAL A 55 -13.90 0.65 -17.91
N HIS A 56 -13.56 0.99 -19.15
CA HIS A 56 -12.63 2.08 -19.41
C HIS A 56 -13.20 3.44 -18.96
N ARG A 57 -14.46 3.76 -19.27
CA ARG A 57 -15.12 5.01 -18.81
C ARG A 57 -15.16 5.09 -17.29
N TRP A 58 -15.43 3.97 -16.60
CA TRP A 58 -15.41 3.91 -15.16
C TRP A 58 -14.00 4.19 -14.60
N ALA A 59 -12.97 3.52 -15.13
CA ALA A 59 -11.59 3.69 -14.69
C ALA A 59 -11.00 5.07 -15.04
N SER A 60 -11.50 5.71 -16.11
CA SER A 60 -11.09 7.06 -16.53
C SER A 60 -11.76 8.17 -15.72
N ASN A 61 -12.76 7.86 -14.90
CA ASN A 61 -13.35 8.85 -14.01
C ASN A 61 -12.31 9.32 -12.99
N PRO A 62 -12.05 10.63 -12.84
CA PRO A 62 -10.99 11.13 -11.94
C PRO A 62 -11.14 10.67 -10.49
N THR A 63 -12.37 10.58 -9.99
CA THR A 63 -12.63 10.12 -8.61
C THR A 63 -12.28 8.63 -8.44
N VAL A 64 -12.65 7.82 -9.44
CA VAL A 64 -12.32 6.39 -9.47
C VAL A 64 -10.82 6.19 -9.61
N ALA A 65 -10.18 6.89 -10.52
CA ALA A 65 -8.72 6.84 -10.72
C ALA A 65 -7.98 7.21 -9.43
N LEU A 66 -8.41 8.26 -8.73
CA LEU A 66 -7.85 8.66 -7.44
C LEU A 66 -8.03 7.56 -6.39
N ALA A 67 -9.23 6.97 -6.28
CA ALA A 67 -9.50 5.90 -5.33
C ALA A 67 -8.64 4.64 -5.62
N LEU A 68 -8.46 4.29 -6.89
CA LEU A 68 -7.58 3.20 -7.31
C LEU A 68 -6.11 3.47 -6.99
N ILE A 69 -5.63 4.71 -7.20
CA ILE A 69 -4.27 5.12 -6.84
C ILE A 69 -4.07 4.99 -5.32
N LEU A 70 -5.00 5.49 -4.52
CA LEU A 70 -4.95 5.37 -3.06
C LEU A 70 -4.96 3.91 -2.62
N LEU A 71 -5.75 3.07 -3.26
CA LEU A 71 -5.77 1.63 -3.02
C LEU A 71 -4.41 1.00 -3.30
N VAL A 72 -3.80 1.27 -4.45
CA VAL A 72 -2.48 0.75 -4.82
C VAL A 72 -1.44 1.15 -3.78
N ILE A 73 -1.38 2.44 -3.41
CA ILE A 73 -0.44 2.94 -2.39
C ILE A 73 -0.68 2.23 -1.06
N SER A 74 -1.93 2.14 -0.61
CA SER A 74 -2.29 1.55 0.68
C SER A 74 -1.97 0.06 0.74
N VAL A 75 -2.27 -0.69 -0.32
CA VAL A 75 -1.99 -2.14 -0.41
C VAL A 75 -0.48 -2.41 -0.39
N PHE A 76 0.30 -1.72 -1.22
CA PHE A 76 1.74 -1.95 -1.26
C PHE A 76 2.44 -1.50 0.02
N TRP A 77 1.97 -0.44 0.65
CA TRP A 77 2.49 0.01 1.94
C TRP A 77 2.18 -0.98 3.06
N HIS A 78 0.93 -1.43 3.14
CA HIS A 78 0.51 -2.44 4.12
C HIS A 78 1.27 -3.76 3.94
N PHE A 79 1.40 -4.22 2.71
CA PHE A 79 2.15 -5.42 2.35
C PHE A 79 3.63 -5.30 2.78
N ARG A 80 4.26 -4.17 2.49
CA ARG A 80 5.63 -3.88 2.90
C ARG A 80 5.80 -3.97 4.42
N LEU A 81 4.91 -3.31 5.17
CA LEU A 81 4.97 -3.31 6.64
C LEU A 81 4.78 -4.72 7.21
N GLY A 82 3.83 -5.49 6.67
CA GLY A 82 3.57 -6.85 7.14
C GLY A 82 4.70 -7.81 6.80
N LEU A 83 5.23 -7.74 5.59
CA LEU A 83 6.32 -8.63 5.17
C LEU A 83 7.65 -8.28 5.84
N GLN A 84 7.87 -7.00 6.16
CA GLN A 84 9.04 -6.59 6.93
C GLN A 84 9.10 -7.28 8.29
N VAL A 85 7.99 -7.31 9.05
CA VAL A 85 7.92 -8.02 10.34
C VAL A 85 8.24 -9.50 10.16
N LEU A 86 7.66 -10.13 9.12
CA LEU A 86 7.91 -11.54 8.84
C LEU A 86 9.38 -11.81 8.51
N ILE A 87 10.03 -10.95 7.73
CA ILE A 87 11.47 -11.06 7.43
C ILE A 87 12.30 -10.90 8.71
N GLU A 88 11.97 -9.94 9.56
CA GLU A 88 12.68 -9.70 10.82
C GLU A 88 12.57 -10.88 11.79
N ASP A 89 11.42 -11.57 11.81
CA ASP A 89 11.17 -12.70 12.69
C ASP A 89 11.80 -14.02 12.20
N TYR A 90 11.82 -14.25 10.88
CA TYR A 90 12.21 -15.55 10.32
C TYR A 90 13.62 -15.56 9.70
N VAL A 91 14.17 -14.42 9.29
CA VAL A 91 15.49 -14.35 8.67
C VAL A 91 16.55 -13.99 9.69
N HIS A 92 17.33 -15.00 10.14
CA HIS A 92 18.30 -14.85 11.22
C HIS A 92 19.66 -14.29 10.77
N GLY A 93 20.02 -14.43 9.48
CA GLY A 93 21.29 -13.91 8.94
C GLY A 93 21.21 -12.40 8.69
N GLU A 94 22.07 -11.59 9.30
CA GLU A 94 22.04 -10.13 9.16
C GLU A 94 22.13 -9.66 7.70
N ALA A 95 23.05 -10.24 6.91
CA ALA A 95 23.22 -9.90 5.49
C ALA A 95 21.98 -10.30 4.67
N MET A 96 21.42 -11.50 4.91
CA MET A 96 20.23 -11.96 4.21
C MET A 96 18.98 -11.16 4.60
N ARG A 97 18.85 -10.79 5.86
CA ARG A 97 17.78 -9.92 6.35
C ARG A 97 17.85 -8.54 5.69
N LEU A 98 19.03 -7.94 5.65
CA LEU A 98 19.23 -6.65 4.96
C LEU A 98 18.87 -6.74 3.48
N LEU A 99 19.37 -7.77 2.79
CA LEU A 99 19.08 -7.98 1.37
C LEU A 99 17.56 -8.15 1.12
N ALA A 100 16.90 -8.96 1.94
CA ALA A 100 15.46 -9.19 1.83
C ALA A 100 14.64 -7.91 2.05
N ILE A 101 15.01 -7.08 3.06
CA ILE A 101 14.34 -5.80 3.32
C ILE A 101 14.57 -4.82 2.16
N VAL A 102 15.78 -4.75 1.62
CA VAL A 102 16.09 -3.91 0.45
C VAL A 102 15.27 -4.36 -0.75
N ALA A 103 15.25 -5.66 -1.07
CA ALA A 103 14.46 -6.22 -2.16
C ALA A 103 12.96 -5.95 -1.98
N LEU A 104 12.43 -6.10 -0.75
CA LEU A 104 11.05 -5.79 -0.42
C LEU A 104 10.71 -4.32 -0.67
N ASN A 105 11.60 -3.39 -0.30
CA ASN A 105 11.40 -1.97 -0.54
C ASN A 105 11.35 -1.65 -2.05
N PHE A 106 12.28 -2.20 -2.84
CA PHE A 106 12.26 -2.04 -4.30
C PHE A 106 11.00 -2.63 -4.93
N TYR A 107 10.57 -3.81 -4.48
CA TYR A 107 9.34 -4.42 -4.96
C TYR A 107 8.10 -3.57 -4.63
N ALA A 108 7.98 -3.09 -3.40
CA ALA A 108 6.83 -2.29 -2.98
C ALA A 108 6.76 -0.95 -3.71
N ILE A 109 7.89 -0.24 -3.83
CA ILE A 109 7.95 1.05 -4.53
C ILE A 109 7.74 0.84 -6.04
N GLY A 110 8.44 -0.11 -6.65
CA GLY A 110 8.32 -0.40 -8.09
C GLY A 110 6.92 -0.88 -8.47
N GLY A 111 6.32 -1.76 -7.67
CA GLY A 111 4.97 -2.25 -7.89
C GLY A 111 3.91 -1.15 -7.76
N ALA A 112 4.02 -0.32 -6.71
CA ALA A 112 3.14 0.84 -6.54
C ALA A 112 3.29 1.84 -7.70
N ALA A 113 4.51 2.17 -8.09
CA ALA A 113 4.77 3.08 -9.21
C ALA A 113 4.21 2.54 -10.53
N TYR A 114 4.39 1.24 -10.80
CA TYR A 114 3.83 0.61 -11.99
C TYR A 114 2.29 0.61 -11.97
N GLY A 115 1.67 0.29 -10.84
CA GLY A 115 0.22 0.33 -10.69
C GLY A 115 -0.35 1.74 -10.90
N ILE A 116 0.28 2.75 -10.30
CA ILE A 116 -0.09 4.16 -10.51
C ILE A 116 0.04 4.55 -11.97
N PHE A 117 1.16 4.19 -12.61
CA PHE A 117 1.39 4.46 -14.03
C PHE A 117 0.30 3.85 -14.91
N ALA A 118 -0.09 2.60 -14.64
CA ALA A 118 -1.15 1.91 -15.38
C ALA A 118 -2.51 2.63 -15.24
N ILE A 119 -2.88 3.05 -14.02
CA ILE A 119 -4.12 3.78 -13.75
C ILE A 119 -4.12 5.14 -14.47
N VAL A 120 -3.02 5.88 -14.34
CA VAL A 120 -2.88 7.20 -14.99
C VAL A 120 -2.94 7.07 -16.51
N ARG A 121 -2.30 6.04 -17.09
CA ARG A 121 -2.37 5.75 -18.51
C ARG A 121 -3.81 5.52 -18.97
N ILE A 122 -4.59 4.72 -18.23
CA ILE A 122 -6.01 4.48 -18.55
C ILE A 122 -6.82 5.78 -18.43
N ALA A 123 -6.56 6.58 -17.39
CA ALA A 123 -7.29 7.81 -17.14
C ALA A 123 -7.04 8.90 -18.21
N LEU A 124 -5.83 8.91 -18.79
CA LEU A 124 -5.42 9.96 -19.75
C LEU A 124 -5.59 9.56 -21.22
N VAL A 125 -5.69 8.25 -21.54
CA VAL A 125 -5.84 7.80 -22.93
C VAL A 125 -7.33 7.67 -23.27
N PRO A 126 -7.86 8.48 -24.21
CA PRO A 126 -9.25 8.34 -24.63
C PRO A 126 -9.49 6.99 -25.32
N VAL A 127 -10.67 6.41 -25.13
CA VAL A 127 -11.09 5.24 -25.93
C VAL A 127 -11.24 5.69 -27.39
N ALA A 128 -10.47 5.07 -28.27
CA ALA A 128 -10.62 5.32 -29.71
C ALA A 128 -12.07 4.97 -30.13
N GLY A 129 -12.84 5.96 -30.59
CA GLY A 129 -14.21 5.77 -31.06
C GLY A 129 -15.33 6.33 -30.17
N VAL A 130 -15.03 6.92 -29.02
CA VAL A 130 -16.02 7.68 -28.26
C VAL A 130 -15.81 9.17 -28.54
N PRO A 131 -16.73 9.86 -29.23
CA PRO A 131 -16.65 11.33 -29.38
C PRO A 131 -16.63 11.94 -27.98
N GLY A 132 -15.65 12.82 -27.74
CA GLY A 132 -15.51 13.51 -26.46
C GLY A 132 -16.80 14.25 -26.14
N GLY A 133 -17.54 13.75 -25.14
CA GLY A 133 -18.64 14.50 -24.57
C GLY A 133 -18.07 15.65 -23.73
N MET A 134 -18.23 16.88 -24.24
CA MET A 134 -18.21 18.11 -23.47
C MET A 134 -19.39 18.14 -22.52
#